data_19e6ba012058d2301d85fb74d4deefc4
#
_entry.id   19e6ba012058d2301d85fb74d4deefc4
#
_cell.length_a   1.000
_cell.length_b   1.000
_cell.length_c   1.000
_cell.angle_alpha   90.00
_cell.angle_beta   90.00
_cell.angle_gamma   90.00
#
_symmetry.space_group_name_H-M   'P 1'
#
loop_
_entity.id
_entity.type
_entity.pdbx_description
1 polymer ?
#
loop_
_entity_poly.entity_id
_entity_poly.type
_entity_poly.pdbx_seq_one_letter_code
_entity_poly.pdbx_strand_id
1 'polypeptide(L)'
;MDRTQEIAELESIIHDYTVFFIIIDVLFFALLFFAVVFIIKFLKDKKNLHASNEYILYTIRGQEEERSRIARELHDTVAQDLRYCKSLSEKENAGELLTQISSILGSTIQQVRAMSYNLAPPDITQNDLAANLMSLCSETAEKSGIEFRFTLIDGTDTSFLTADEGLNLYRIVQEALTNILKHAEASEATVMVRNESGNEEKGLYIFITDDGKGFDPKKNIHFETGQKHFGLSGMERRAALIGAKININSAIGDGTQISIMKKNGTIHKTRWGGV
;
A
#
# COMPACT_ATOMS: atom_id res chain seq x y z
N MET A 1 48.75 -44.23 -58.04
CA MET A 1 48.25 -43.49 -56.85
C MET A 1 48.04 -44.52 -55.78
N ASP A 2 48.70 -44.40 -54.63
CA ASP A 2 48.73 -45.43 -53.60
C ASP A 2 47.38 -45.49 -52.84
N ARG A 3 46.82 -46.67 -52.70
CA ARG A 3 45.56 -46.93 -52.03
C ARG A 3 45.51 -46.31 -50.63
N THR A 4 46.68 -46.17 -50.01
CA THR A 4 46.84 -45.50 -48.69
C THR A 4 46.60 -44.00 -48.76
N GLN A 5 46.90 -43.33 -49.84
CA GLN A 5 46.61 -41.89 -50.02
C GLN A 5 45.11 -41.62 -50.24
N GLU A 6 44.44 -42.48 -51.01
CA GLU A 6 42.98 -42.37 -51.22
C GLU A 6 42.21 -42.57 -49.92
N ILE A 7 42.61 -43.50 -49.04
CA ILE A 7 41.94 -43.72 -47.72
C ILE A 7 42.21 -42.55 -46.84
N ALA A 8 43.37 -41.97 -46.74
CA ALA A 8 43.66 -40.79 -45.91
C ALA A 8 42.90 -39.54 -46.38
N GLU A 9 42.71 -39.38 -47.68
CA GLU A 9 41.90 -38.25 -48.22
C GLU A 9 40.42 -38.42 -47.92
N LEU A 10 39.84 -39.62 -47.96
CA LEU A 10 38.48 -39.95 -47.55
C LEU A 10 38.28 -39.76 -46.07
N GLU A 11 39.20 -40.17 -45.23
CA GLU A 11 39.11 -39.94 -43.76
C GLU A 11 39.15 -38.47 -43.44
N SER A 12 39.96 -37.65 -44.09
CA SER A 12 39.96 -36.19 -43.89
C SER A 12 38.65 -35.56 -44.30
N ILE A 13 38.07 -35.97 -45.42
CA ILE A 13 36.80 -35.47 -45.90
C ILE A 13 35.65 -35.83 -44.89
N ILE A 14 35.65 -37.07 -44.43
CA ILE A 14 34.66 -37.51 -43.43
C ILE A 14 34.79 -36.71 -42.10
N HIS A 15 36.02 -36.46 -41.67
CA HIS A 15 36.30 -35.66 -40.49
C HIS A 15 35.75 -34.22 -40.64
N ASP A 16 36.03 -33.58 -41.77
CA ASP A 16 35.58 -32.20 -42.05
C ASP A 16 34.05 -32.10 -42.07
N TYR A 17 33.38 -33.08 -42.70
CA TYR A 17 31.92 -33.13 -42.67
C TYR A 17 31.38 -33.37 -41.25
N THR A 18 32.01 -34.23 -40.47
CA THR A 18 31.60 -34.50 -39.10
C THR A 18 31.72 -33.24 -38.22
N VAL A 19 32.81 -32.52 -38.30
CA VAL A 19 33.03 -31.26 -37.60
C VAL A 19 32.00 -30.21 -38.04
N PHE A 20 31.74 -30.13 -39.33
CA PHE A 20 30.72 -29.20 -39.87
C PHE A 20 29.34 -29.48 -39.33
N PHE A 21 28.90 -30.73 -39.26
CA PHE A 21 27.59 -31.08 -38.69
C PHE A 21 27.54 -30.82 -37.20
N ILE A 22 28.60 -31.08 -36.43
CA ILE A 22 28.65 -30.75 -35.00
C ILE A 22 28.50 -29.24 -34.80
N ILE A 23 29.15 -28.41 -35.61
CA ILE A 23 29.01 -26.95 -35.51
C ILE A 23 27.56 -26.50 -35.78
N ILE A 24 26.93 -27.08 -36.80
CA ILE A 24 25.53 -26.78 -37.14
C ILE A 24 24.61 -27.16 -35.98
N ASP A 25 24.78 -28.34 -35.39
CA ASP A 25 23.98 -28.80 -34.26
C ASP A 25 24.15 -27.89 -33.06
N VAL A 26 25.37 -27.49 -32.72
CA VAL A 26 25.64 -26.55 -31.62
C VAL A 26 24.95 -25.20 -31.87
N LEU A 27 25.04 -24.66 -33.09
CA LEU A 27 24.36 -23.41 -33.46
C LEU A 27 22.83 -23.54 -33.37
N PHE A 28 22.30 -24.67 -33.84
CA PHE A 28 20.87 -24.94 -33.76
C PHE A 28 20.37 -24.97 -32.31
N PHE A 29 21.06 -25.71 -31.43
CA PHE A 29 20.68 -25.76 -30.01
C PHE A 29 20.89 -24.44 -29.32
N ALA A 30 21.91 -23.65 -29.64
CA ALA A 30 22.09 -22.30 -29.11
C ALA A 30 20.94 -21.38 -29.52
N LEU A 31 20.53 -21.42 -30.79
CA LEU A 31 19.40 -20.63 -31.29
C LEU A 31 18.07 -21.03 -30.62
N LEU A 32 17.83 -22.32 -30.44
CA LEU A 32 16.69 -22.85 -29.74
C LEU A 32 16.66 -22.38 -28.28
N PHE A 33 17.78 -22.41 -27.58
CA PHE A 33 17.93 -21.93 -26.23
C PHE A 33 17.55 -20.43 -26.11
N PHE A 34 18.12 -19.60 -26.99
CA PHE A 34 17.78 -18.16 -26.99
C PHE A 34 16.34 -17.91 -27.34
N ALA A 35 15.73 -18.68 -28.25
CA ALA A 35 14.30 -18.57 -28.55
C ALA A 35 13.43 -18.89 -27.33
N VAL A 36 13.75 -19.95 -26.60
CA VAL A 36 13.01 -20.33 -25.36
C VAL A 36 13.17 -19.27 -24.30
N VAL A 37 14.36 -18.75 -24.04
CA VAL A 37 14.59 -17.67 -23.07
C VAL A 37 13.83 -16.41 -23.46
N PHE A 38 13.82 -16.06 -24.74
CA PHE A 38 13.06 -14.91 -25.26
C PHE A 38 11.56 -15.08 -25.05
N ILE A 39 11.01 -16.25 -25.34
CA ILE A 39 9.58 -16.56 -25.14
C ILE A 39 9.21 -16.45 -23.65
N ILE A 40 10.03 -17.04 -22.75
CA ILE A 40 9.80 -16.97 -21.31
C ILE A 40 9.79 -15.51 -20.82
N LYS A 41 10.77 -14.70 -21.27
CA LYS A 41 10.86 -13.29 -20.93
C LYS A 41 9.64 -12.52 -21.46
N PHE A 42 9.26 -12.73 -22.71
CA PHE A 42 8.10 -12.09 -23.34
C PHE A 42 6.78 -12.42 -22.63
N LEU A 43 6.58 -13.70 -22.25
CA LEU A 43 5.40 -14.11 -21.50
C LEU A 43 5.37 -13.51 -20.10
N LYS A 44 6.52 -13.39 -19.43
CA LYS A 44 6.64 -12.76 -18.12
C LYS A 44 6.33 -11.26 -18.19
N ASP A 45 6.86 -10.56 -19.19
CA ASP A 45 6.62 -9.11 -19.38
C ASP A 45 5.16 -8.85 -19.71
N LYS A 46 4.53 -9.67 -20.56
CA LYS A 46 3.10 -9.61 -20.86
C LYS A 46 2.25 -9.83 -19.63
N LYS A 47 2.58 -10.80 -18.77
CA LYS A 47 1.89 -11.06 -17.52
C LYS A 47 2.00 -9.89 -16.55
N ASN A 48 3.17 -9.27 -16.42
CA ASN A 48 3.40 -8.11 -15.58
C ASN A 48 2.61 -6.88 -16.07
N LEU A 49 2.52 -6.67 -17.39
CA LEU A 49 1.74 -5.58 -17.98
C LEU A 49 0.24 -5.76 -17.73
N HIS A 50 -0.29 -6.98 -17.86
CA HIS A 50 -1.68 -7.27 -17.53
C HIS A 50 -1.98 -7.03 -16.04
N ALA A 51 -1.12 -7.50 -15.14
CA ALA A 51 -1.26 -7.28 -13.71
C ALA A 51 -1.24 -5.78 -13.35
N SER A 52 -0.40 -4.98 -14.02
CA SER A 52 -0.34 -3.52 -13.84
C SER A 52 -1.62 -2.83 -14.32
N ASN A 53 -2.16 -3.20 -15.47
CA ASN A 53 -3.40 -2.62 -16.01
C ASN A 53 -4.63 -3.00 -15.18
N GLU A 54 -4.75 -4.25 -14.76
CA GLU A 54 -5.81 -4.68 -13.82
C GLU A 54 -5.77 -3.85 -12.55
N TYR A 55 -4.57 -3.57 -12.07
CA TYR A 55 -4.41 -2.76 -10.86
C TYR A 55 -4.88 -1.33 -11.02
N ILE A 56 -4.52 -0.66 -12.10
CA ILE A 56 -4.99 0.73 -12.38
C ILE A 56 -6.51 0.74 -12.40
N LEU A 57 -7.14 -0.24 -13.05
CA LEU A 57 -8.59 -0.37 -13.09
C LEU A 57 -9.20 -0.59 -11.69
N TYR A 58 -8.56 -1.40 -10.84
CA TYR A 58 -9.02 -1.60 -9.46
C TYR A 58 -8.87 -0.34 -8.61
N THR A 59 -7.77 0.39 -8.77
CA THR A 59 -7.56 1.64 -8.04
C THR A 59 -8.60 2.68 -8.42
N ILE A 60 -8.88 2.83 -9.72
CA ILE A 60 -9.91 3.75 -10.23
C ILE A 60 -11.30 3.34 -9.72
N ARG A 61 -11.65 2.05 -9.79
CA ARG A 61 -12.93 1.55 -9.26
C ARG A 61 -13.07 1.78 -7.75
N GLY A 62 -12.02 1.48 -6.98
CA GLY A 62 -12.02 1.73 -5.54
C GLY A 62 -12.20 3.22 -5.21
N GLN A 63 -11.59 4.12 -5.97
CA GLN A 63 -11.83 5.56 -5.83
C GLN A 63 -13.25 5.97 -6.19
N GLU A 64 -13.84 5.39 -7.22
CA GLU A 64 -15.19 5.69 -7.66
C GLU A 64 -16.25 5.15 -6.67
N GLU A 65 -16.04 3.93 -6.17
CA GLU A 65 -16.88 3.34 -5.11
C GLU A 65 -16.83 4.17 -3.83
N GLU A 66 -15.64 4.62 -3.44
CA GLU A 66 -15.45 5.48 -2.27
C GLU A 66 -16.10 6.85 -2.48
N ARG A 67 -15.92 7.49 -3.64
CA ARG A 67 -16.63 8.73 -3.99
C ARG A 67 -18.14 8.57 -3.93
N SER A 68 -18.66 7.46 -4.47
CA SER A 68 -20.09 7.15 -4.44
C SER A 68 -20.60 6.87 -3.03
N ARG A 69 -19.79 6.21 -2.18
CA ARG A 69 -20.09 5.99 -0.76
C ARG A 69 -20.21 7.32 -0.02
N ILE A 70 -19.23 8.18 -0.22
CA ILE A 70 -19.18 9.49 0.42
C ILE A 70 -20.33 10.37 -0.04
N ALA A 71 -20.63 10.41 -1.32
CA ALA A 71 -21.74 11.18 -1.86
C ALA A 71 -23.09 10.75 -1.24
N ARG A 72 -23.30 9.43 -1.07
CA ARG A 72 -24.49 8.88 -0.38
C ARG A 72 -24.52 9.26 1.08
N GLU A 73 -23.41 9.11 1.79
CA GLU A 73 -23.30 9.41 3.23
C GLU A 73 -23.53 10.91 3.49
N LEU A 74 -23.00 11.79 2.63
CA LEU A 74 -23.29 13.21 2.64
C LEU A 74 -24.78 13.50 2.37
N HIS A 75 -25.35 12.87 1.35
CA HIS A 75 -26.78 13.09 1.02
C HIS A 75 -27.68 12.59 2.13
N ASP A 76 -27.41 11.43 2.71
CA ASP A 76 -28.32 10.82 3.69
C ASP A 76 -28.21 11.50 5.05
N THR A 77 -26.99 11.89 5.47
CA THR A 77 -26.79 12.45 6.82
C THR A 77 -26.94 13.96 6.82
N VAL A 78 -26.13 14.67 6.02
CA VAL A 78 -26.10 16.14 6.04
C VAL A 78 -27.38 16.76 5.49
N ALA A 79 -27.90 16.22 4.38
CA ALA A 79 -29.16 16.74 3.83
C ALA A 79 -30.36 16.41 4.72
N GLN A 80 -30.33 15.31 5.47
CA GLN A 80 -31.39 14.95 6.41
C GLN A 80 -31.36 15.87 7.63
N ASP A 81 -30.18 16.12 8.22
CA ASP A 81 -30.00 17.02 9.34
C ASP A 81 -30.40 18.46 8.99
N LEU A 82 -30.00 18.94 7.80
CA LEU A 82 -30.40 20.26 7.32
C LEU A 82 -31.91 20.37 7.09
N ARG A 83 -32.57 19.33 6.57
CA ARG A 83 -34.02 19.29 6.44
C ARG A 83 -34.72 19.33 7.79
N TYR A 84 -34.16 18.60 8.77
CA TYR A 84 -34.71 18.60 10.14
C TYR A 84 -34.51 19.95 10.81
N CYS A 85 -33.34 20.59 10.70
CA CYS A 85 -33.12 21.96 11.16
C CYS A 85 -34.09 22.96 10.53
N LYS A 86 -34.33 22.85 9.22
CA LYS A 86 -35.31 23.67 8.53
C LYS A 86 -36.73 23.47 9.10
N SER A 87 -37.13 22.23 9.29
CA SER A 87 -38.46 21.92 9.88
C SER A 87 -38.64 22.45 11.30
N LEU A 88 -37.57 22.51 12.08
CA LEU A 88 -37.57 23.10 13.42
C LEU A 88 -37.69 24.63 13.37
N SER A 89 -37.04 25.27 12.41
CA SER A 89 -37.08 26.74 12.27
C SER A 89 -38.44 27.27 11.82
N GLU A 90 -39.30 26.42 11.31
CA GLU A 90 -40.68 26.77 10.90
C GLU A 90 -41.72 26.66 12.02
N LYS A 91 -41.31 26.26 13.24
CA LYS A 91 -42.21 26.15 14.43
C LYS A 91 -42.16 27.39 15.28
N GLU A 92 -43.31 27.73 15.95
CA GLU A 92 -43.51 29.01 16.63
C GLU A 92 -42.76 29.24 17.96
N ASN A 93 -41.99 28.23 18.50
CA ASN A 93 -41.28 28.36 19.79
C ASN A 93 -39.76 28.56 19.59
N ALA A 94 -39.34 29.83 19.50
CA ALA A 94 -37.98 30.18 19.07
C ALA A 94 -36.83 29.86 20.05
N GLY A 95 -37.04 29.82 21.37
CA GLY A 95 -35.93 29.70 22.35
C GLY A 95 -35.35 28.28 22.48
N GLU A 96 -36.19 27.29 22.67
CA GLU A 96 -35.81 25.89 22.83
C GLU A 96 -35.37 25.27 21.48
N LEU A 97 -35.99 25.74 20.42
CA LEU A 97 -35.69 25.39 19.04
C LEU A 97 -34.31 25.84 18.58
N LEU A 98 -33.84 27.03 18.95
CA LEU A 98 -32.51 27.53 18.65
C LEU A 98 -31.42 26.64 19.25
N THR A 99 -31.63 26.14 20.48
CA THR A 99 -30.66 25.23 21.12
C THR A 99 -30.58 23.87 20.39
N GLN A 100 -31.74 23.34 19.98
CA GLN A 100 -31.78 22.10 19.21
C GLN A 100 -31.14 22.24 17.81
N ILE A 101 -31.43 23.34 17.10
CA ILE A 101 -30.83 23.65 15.81
C ILE A 101 -29.30 23.80 15.93
N SER A 102 -28.84 24.51 16.97
CA SER A 102 -27.40 24.68 17.22
C SER A 102 -26.70 23.33 17.49
N SER A 103 -27.31 22.46 18.26
CA SER A 103 -26.81 21.12 18.56
C SER A 103 -26.70 20.26 17.28
N ILE A 104 -27.73 20.25 16.44
CA ILE A 104 -27.76 19.48 15.18
C ILE A 104 -26.75 20.05 14.20
N LEU A 105 -26.65 21.37 14.05
CA LEU A 105 -25.65 22.00 13.22
C LEU A 105 -24.22 21.66 13.68
N GLY A 106 -23.99 21.65 15.00
CA GLY A 106 -22.69 21.27 15.58
C GLY A 106 -22.32 19.83 15.24
N SER A 107 -23.24 18.88 15.39
CA SER A 107 -23.01 17.48 15.04
C SER A 107 -22.81 17.28 13.54
N THR A 108 -23.60 17.96 12.70
CA THR A 108 -23.47 17.92 11.24
C THR A 108 -22.12 18.46 10.78
N ILE A 109 -21.64 19.56 11.38
CA ILE A 109 -20.31 20.10 11.10
C ILE A 109 -19.21 19.11 11.46
N GLN A 110 -19.32 18.43 12.62
CA GLN A 110 -18.36 17.38 12.99
C GLN A 110 -18.38 16.19 12.02
N GLN A 111 -19.55 15.76 11.58
CA GLN A 111 -19.68 14.69 10.59
C GLN A 111 -19.07 15.07 9.24
N VAL A 112 -19.34 16.28 8.75
CA VAL A 112 -18.73 16.80 7.50
C VAL A 112 -17.21 16.89 7.62
N ARG A 113 -16.70 17.36 8.78
CA ARG A 113 -15.25 17.38 9.04
C ARG A 113 -14.66 15.98 9.05
N ALA A 114 -15.27 15.00 9.71
CA ALA A 114 -14.81 13.62 9.74
C ALA A 114 -14.79 12.99 8.33
N MET A 115 -15.81 13.27 7.52
CA MET A 115 -15.86 12.82 6.11
C MET A 115 -14.80 13.50 5.27
N SER A 116 -14.61 14.82 5.41
CA SER A 116 -13.57 15.58 4.72
C SER A 116 -12.16 15.08 5.08
N TYR A 117 -11.94 14.71 6.33
CA TYR A 117 -10.67 14.17 6.82
C TYR A 117 -10.33 12.79 6.21
N ASN A 118 -11.34 11.97 5.96
CA ASN A 118 -11.16 10.70 5.25
C ASN A 118 -10.88 10.89 3.75
N LEU A 119 -11.35 11.99 3.18
CA LEU A 119 -11.19 12.35 1.75
C LEU A 119 -9.89 13.08 1.47
N ALA A 120 -9.59 14.09 2.27
CA ALA A 120 -8.36 14.87 2.19
C ALA A 120 -7.62 14.69 3.52
N PRO A 121 -6.50 13.95 3.56
CA PRO A 121 -5.66 13.94 4.74
C PRO A 121 -5.23 15.37 5.07
N PRO A 122 -4.90 15.66 6.34
CA PRO A 122 -4.34 16.95 6.71
C PRO A 122 -3.17 17.28 5.77
N ASP A 123 -2.99 18.56 5.48
CA ASP A 123 -1.83 19.05 4.72
C ASP A 123 -0.56 18.57 5.44
N ILE A 124 -0.03 17.44 4.99
CA ILE A 124 1.19 16.86 5.55
C ILE A 124 2.35 17.67 4.95
N THR A 125 2.64 18.81 5.57
CA THR A 125 3.88 19.51 5.31
C THR A 125 5.05 18.70 5.87
N GLN A 126 6.26 18.95 5.39
CA GLN A 126 7.47 18.14 5.65
C GLN A 126 7.75 17.82 7.14
N ASN A 127 7.21 18.60 8.08
CA ASN A 127 7.53 18.47 9.51
C ASN A 127 6.38 17.91 10.38
N ASP A 128 5.21 17.65 9.82
CA ASP A 128 4.00 17.39 10.62
C ASP A 128 3.58 15.92 10.70
N LEU A 129 4.35 14.99 10.11
CA LEU A 129 3.97 13.57 10.10
C LEU A 129 3.73 13.02 11.53
N ALA A 130 4.65 13.30 12.46
CA ALA A 130 4.54 12.80 13.84
C ALA A 130 3.31 13.38 14.55
N ALA A 131 3.04 14.67 14.41
CA ALA A 131 1.86 15.33 14.98
C ALA A 131 0.56 14.77 14.38
N ASN A 132 0.53 14.58 13.07
CA ASN A 132 -0.63 14.00 12.38
C ASN A 132 -0.88 12.54 12.79
N LEU A 133 0.17 11.74 12.99
CA LEU A 133 0.05 10.37 13.50
C LEU A 133 -0.44 10.34 14.95
N MET A 134 0.03 11.25 15.79
CA MET A 134 -0.44 11.39 17.16
C MET A 134 -1.93 11.74 17.20
N SER A 135 -2.37 12.71 16.40
CA SER A 135 -3.79 13.09 16.28
C SER A 135 -4.64 11.91 15.81
N LEU A 136 -4.17 11.18 14.80
CA LEU A 136 -4.85 9.99 14.27
C LEU A 136 -5.02 8.92 15.36
N CYS A 137 -4.00 8.66 16.18
CA CYS A 137 -4.08 7.70 17.28
C CYS A 137 -5.08 8.17 18.35
N SER A 138 -5.05 9.44 18.74
CA SER A 138 -5.97 10.02 19.73
C SER A 138 -7.42 9.94 19.27
N GLU A 139 -7.71 10.33 18.03
CA GLU A 139 -9.06 10.24 17.46
C GLU A 139 -9.56 8.79 17.35
N THR A 140 -8.66 7.87 17.09
CA THR A 140 -8.99 6.44 17.00
C THR A 140 -9.31 5.88 18.38
N ALA A 141 -8.54 6.26 19.41
CA ALA A 141 -8.79 5.89 20.81
C ALA A 141 -10.16 6.36 21.29
N GLU A 142 -10.49 7.63 21.06
CA GLU A 142 -11.78 8.21 21.48
C GLU A 142 -13.00 7.47 20.90
N LYS A 143 -12.86 6.94 19.68
CA LYS A 143 -13.97 6.27 18.97
C LYS A 143 -14.12 4.80 19.29
N SER A 144 -13.09 4.15 19.81
CA SER A 144 -13.03 2.68 19.87
C SER A 144 -13.09 2.10 21.28
N GLY A 145 -12.67 2.85 22.29
CA GLY A 145 -12.44 2.33 23.63
C GLY A 145 -11.19 1.41 23.74
N ILE A 146 -10.41 1.26 22.68
CA ILE A 146 -9.11 0.57 22.68
C ILE A 146 -8.06 1.53 23.25
N GLU A 147 -7.17 1.04 24.11
CA GLU A 147 -6.06 1.84 24.61
C GLU A 147 -5.00 2.02 23.52
N PHE A 148 -5.00 3.18 22.84
CA PHE A 148 -3.97 3.52 21.86
C PHE A 148 -2.83 4.29 22.52
N ARG A 149 -1.60 3.79 22.32
CA ARG A 149 -0.39 4.43 22.81
C ARG A 149 0.47 4.92 21.65
N PHE A 150 0.67 6.24 21.56
CA PHE A 150 1.59 6.82 20.58
C PHE A 150 2.93 7.17 21.25
N THR A 151 4.02 6.73 20.68
CA THR A 151 5.37 6.98 21.19
C THR A 151 6.26 7.56 20.08
N LEU A 152 6.71 8.79 20.28
CA LEU A 152 7.74 9.42 19.45
C LEU A 152 9.06 9.40 20.24
N ILE A 153 10.07 8.74 19.70
CA ILE A 153 11.39 8.70 20.34
C ILE A 153 12.11 10.03 20.11
N ASP A 154 12.74 10.55 21.18
CA ASP A 154 13.46 11.82 21.13
C ASP A 154 14.52 11.84 20.03
N GLY A 155 14.62 12.98 19.34
CA GLY A 155 15.53 13.16 18.20
C GLY A 155 15.04 12.54 16.89
N THR A 156 13.79 12.09 16.83
CA THR A 156 13.19 11.63 15.56
C THR A 156 13.04 12.79 14.60
N ASP A 157 13.69 12.68 13.44
CA ASP A 157 13.66 13.65 12.36
C ASP A 157 12.85 13.10 11.18
N THR A 158 11.82 13.82 10.77
CA THR A 158 10.98 13.51 9.60
C THR A 158 11.17 14.52 8.46
N SER A 159 12.04 15.52 8.64
CA SER A 159 12.23 16.63 7.70
C SER A 159 12.77 16.22 6.33
N PHE A 160 13.39 15.05 6.23
CA PHE A 160 13.89 14.51 4.96
C PHE A 160 12.79 13.89 4.07
N LEU A 161 11.58 13.71 4.60
CA LEU A 161 10.46 13.19 3.83
C LEU A 161 9.88 14.26 2.91
N THR A 162 9.53 13.88 1.70
CA THR A 162 8.67 14.71 0.85
C THR A 162 7.23 14.65 1.36
N ALA A 163 6.39 15.62 0.96
CA ALA A 163 4.97 15.61 1.30
C ALA A 163 4.27 14.32 0.84
N ASP A 164 4.60 13.83 -0.37
CA ASP A 164 4.05 12.57 -0.89
C ASP A 164 4.49 11.36 -0.07
N GLU A 165 5.74 11.33 0.40
CA GLU A 165 6.23 10.25 1.25
C GLU A 165 5.55 10.27 2.62
N GLY A 166 5.42 11.45 3.23
CA GLY A 166 4.69 11.64 4.48
C GLY A 166 3.23 11.22 4.38
N LEU A 167 2.57 11.62 3.29
CA LEU A 167 1.19 11.24 3.00
C LEU A 167 1.02 9.71 2.88
N ASN A 168 1.89 9.05 2.14
CA ASN A 168 1.80 7.59 1.98
C ASN A 168 2.07 6.86 3.30
N LEU A 169 3.03 7.31 4.12
CA LEU A 169 3.26 6.78 5.47
C LEU A 169 2.02 6.96 6.37
N TYR A 170 1.45 8.17 6.37
CA TYR A 170 0.20 8.44 7.10
C TYR A 170 -0.92 7.48 6.70
N ARG A 171 -1.13 7.29 5.39
CA ARG A 171 -2.18 6.38 4.88
C ARG A 171 -1.93 4.92 5.25
N ILE A 172 -0.68 4.47 5.31
CA ILE A 172 -0.37 3.11 5.78
C ILE A 172 -0.76 2.96 7.25
N VAL A 173 -0.41 3.92 8.11
CA VAL A 173 -0.78 3.90 9.52
C VAL A 173 -2.30 3.96 9.69
N GLN A 174 -2.98 4.84 8.97
CA GLN A 174 -4.44 4.96 8.98
C GLN A 174 -5.13 3.63 8.64
N GLU A 175 -4.66 2.94 7.61
CA GLU A 175 -5.19 1.62 7.21
C GLU A 175 -4.92 0.57 8.31
N ALA A 176 -3.73 0.58 8.90
CA ALA A 176 -3.39 -0.33 9.99
C ALA A 176 -4.32 -0.12 11.21
N LEU A 177 -4.53 1.12 11.65
CA LEU A 177 -5.45 1.44 12.74
C LEU A 177 -6.90 1.07 12.40
N THR A 178 -7.31 1.28 11.15
CA THR A 178 -8.64 0.86 10.66
C THR A 178 -8.80 -0.66 10.74
N ASN A 179 -7.75 -1.42 10.41
CA ASN A 179 -7.77 -2.87 10.51
C ASN A 179 -7.83 -3.35 11.97
N ILE A 180 -7.14 -2.67 12.88
CA ILE A 180 -7.24 -2.94 14.32
C ILE A 180 -8.69 -2.74 14.78
N LEU A 181 -9.30 -1.59 14.46
CA LEU A 181 -10.68 -1.29 14.85
C LEU A 181 -11.70 -2.30 14.33
N LYS A 182 -11.55 -2.73 13.08
CA LYS A 182 -12.55 -3.57 12.42
C LYS A 182 -12.36 -5.06 12.65
N HIS A 183 -11.12 -5.49 12.88
CA HIS A 183 -10.78 -6.89 12.72
C HIS A 183 -9.99 -7.49 13.88
N ALA A 184 -9.26 -6.69 14.66
CA ALA A 184 -8.33 -7.23 15.65
C ALA A 184 -9.00 -7.71 16.94
N GLU A 185 -10.11 -7.08 17.38
CA GLU A 185 -10.68 -7.30 18.72
C GLU A 185 -9.62 -7.08 19.82
N ALA A 186 -8.76 -6.09 19.61
CA ALA A 186 -7.65 -5.76 20.49
C ALA A 186 -8.12 -4.93 21.70
N SER A 187 -7.37 -5.06 22.81
CA SER A 187 -7.54 -4.23 24.00
C SER A 187 -6.54 -3.06 24.01
N GLU A 188 -5.35 -3.28 23.45
CA GLU A 188 -4.27 -2.31 23.39
C GLU A 188 -3.65 -2.28 21.98
N ALA A 189 -3.27 -1.07 21.54
CA ALA A 189 -2.50 -0.90 20.33
C ALA A 189 -1.44 0.20 20.52
N THR A 190 -0.28 0.02 19.92
CA THR A 190 0.84 0.96 20.01
C THR A 190 1.31 1.38 18.64
N VAL A 191 1.56 2.68 18.47
CA VAL A 191 2.26 3.25 17.32
C VAL A 191 3.54 3.91 17.83
N MET A 192 4.69 3.42 17.39
CA MET A 192 6.00 3.97 17.74
C MET A 192 6.69 4.50 16.49
N VAL A 193 7.24 5.70 16.60
CA VAL A 193 8.00 6.36 15.53
C VAL A 193 9.40 6.68 16.03
N ARG A 194 10.43 6.27 15.30
CA ARG A 194 11.83 6.54 15.64
C ARG A 194 12.71 6.64 14.41
N ASN A 195 13.83 7.36 14.53
CA ASN A 195 14.96 7.17 13.62
C ASN A 195 15.89 6.08 14.14
N GLU A 196 16.47 5.33 13.25
CA GLU A 196 17.58 4.43 13.57
C GLU A 196 18.84 4.91 12.84
N SER A 197 19.91 5.05 13.61
CA SER A 197 21.24 5.37 13.11
C SER A 197 22.12 4.15 13.34
N GLY A 198 22.04 3.18 12.39
CA GLY A 198 23.05 2.12 12.30
C GLY A 198 24.22 2.60 11.44
N ASN A 199 25.35 1.86 11.46
CA ASN A 199 26.57 2.23 10.75
C ASN A 199 26.42 2.42 9.23
N GLU A 200 25.29 2.04 8.62
CA GLU A 200 25.10 2.12 7.17
C GLU A 200 23.71 2.66 6.73
N GLU A 201 22.71 2.74 7.60
CA GLU A 201 21.36 3.12 7.18
C GLU A 201 20.69 4.06 8.20
N LYS A 202 20.67 5.37 7.86
CA LYS A 202 19.80 6.32 8.55
C LYS A 202 18.40 6.23 7.95
N GLY A 203 17.36 6.06 8.78
CA GLY A 203 15.99 5.96 8.28
C GLY A 203 14.95 6.19 9.36
N LEU A 204 13.72 6.41 8.92
CA LEU A 204 12.53 6.48 9.75
C LEU A 204 11.93 5.08 9.87
N TYR A 205 11.64 4.68 11.10
CA TYR A 205 10.94 3.44 11.44
C TYR A 205 9.60 3.78 12.09
N ILE A 206 8.56 3.12 11.64
CA ILE A 206 7.23 3.17 12.25
C ILE A 206 6.84 1.74 12.60
N PHE A 207 6.51 1.50 13.87
CA PHE A 207 6.02 0.22 14.37
C PHE A 207 4.58 0.39 14.83
N ILE A 208 3.73 -0.53 14.41
CA ILE A 208 2.33 -0.59 14.82
C ILE A 208 2.10 -2.00 15.34
N THR A 209 1.62 -2.12 16.57
CA THR A 209 1.36 -3.40 17.22
C THR A 209 0.00 -3.40 17.87
N ASP A 210 -0.70 -4.51 17.84
CA ASP A 210 -1.93 -4.79 18.59
C ASP A 210 -1.85 -6.15 19.29
N ASP A 211 -2.60 -6.27 20.37
CA ASP A 211 -2.76 -7.50 21.16
C ASP A 211 -3.97 -8.33 20.74
N GLY A 212 -4.49 -8.10 19.53
CA GLY A 212 -5.73 -8.68 19.07
C GLY A 212 -5.61 -10.15 18.66
N LYS A 213 -6.67 -10.66 18.01
CA LYS A 213 -6.75 -12.07 17.62
C LYS A 213 -5.79 -12.50 16.52
N GLY A 214 -5.12 -11.55 15.85
CA GLY A 214 -4.23 -11.83 14.73
C GLY A 214 -4.88 -12.55 13.56
N PHE A 215 -4.06 -12.94 12.59
CA PHE A 215 -4.48 -13.68 11.40
C PHE A 215 -3.32 -14.48 10.81
N ASP A 216 -3.62 -15.42 9.92
CA ASP A 216 -2.60 -16.15 9.14
C ASP A 216 -2.32 -15.41 7.82
N PRO A 217 -1.16 -14.75 7.66
CA PRO A 217 -0.83 -14.00 6.45
C PRO A 217 -0.81 -14.88 5.19
N LYS A 218 -0.49 -16.16 5.32
CA LYS A 218 -0.36 -17.10 4.18
C LYS A 218 -1.72 -17.53 3.63
N LYS A 219 -2.73 -17.67 4.48
CA LYS A 219 -4.10 -18.03 4.05
C LYS A 219 -4.80 -16.90 3.33
N ASN A 220 -4.44 -15.65 3.64
CA ASN A 220 -5.04 -14.47 3.02
C ASN A 220 -4.51 -14.15 1.61
N ILE A 221 -3.48 -14.88 1.14
CA ILE A 221 -2.93 -14.75 -0.21
C ILE A 221 -3.66 -15.62 -1.24
N HIS A 222 -4.40 -16.66 -0.81
CA HIS A 222 -5.15 -17.54 -1.72
C HIS A 222 -6.56 -17.03 -2.00
N PHE A 223 -6.76 -16.68 -3.26
CA PHE A 223 -7.97 -16.18 -3.90
C PHE A 223 -9.05 -17.26 -4.01
N GLU A 224 -9.93 -17.44 -3.04
CA GLU A 224 -11.07 -18.33 -3.26
C GLU A 224 -12.46 -17.80 -2.89
N THR A 225 -12.63 -16.61 -2.43
CA THR A 225 -13.97 -16.01 -2.33
C THR A 225 -13.88 -14.49 -2.38
N GLY A 226 -14.40 -13.88 -3.41
CA GLY A 226 -14.74 -12.49 -3.75
C GLY A 226 -14.57 -11.31 -2.79
N GLN A 227 -14.04 -11.47 -1.59
CA GLN A 227 -13.67 -10.40 -0.67
C GLN A 227 -12.14 -10.30 -0.60
N LYS A 228 -11.59 -9.47 -1.47
CA LYS A 228 -10.16 -9.14 -1.50
C LYS A 228 -9.84 -8.29 -0.28
N HIS A 229 -8.86 -8.70 0.51
CA HIS A 229 -8.23 -7.87 1.54
C HIS A 229 -7.41 -6.76 0.87
N PHE A 230 -8.08 -5.71 0.39
CA PHE A 230 -7.46 -4.56 -0.27
C PHE A 230 -6.53 -3.78 0.67
N GLY A 231 -6.73 -3.85 2.00
CA GLY A 231 -5.97 -3.10 2.98
C GLY A 231 -4.49 -3.49 3.04
N LEU A 232 -4.16 -4.77 3.21
CA LEU A 232 -2.77 -5.23 3.32
C LEU A 232 -2.00 -4.96 2.03
N SER A 233 -2.55 -5.36 0.88
CA SER A 233 -1.92 -5.09 -0.42
C SER A 233 -1.83 -3.60 -0.74
N GLY A 234 -2.75 -2.79 -0.24
CA GLY A 234 -2.71 -1.33 -0.32
C GLY A 234 -1.55 -0.73 0.46
N MET A 235 -1.32 -1.20 1.68
CA MET A 235 -0.19 -0.78 2.52
C MET A 235 1.16 -1.15 1.87
N GLU A 236 1.34 -2.40 1.43
CA GLU A 236 2.56 -2.84 0.75
C GLU A 236 2.88 -2.01 -0.49
N ARG A 237 1.87 -1.67 -1.23
CA ARG A 237 1.96 -0.89 -2.44
C ARG A 237 2.34 0.57 -2.20
N ARG A 238 1.72 1.20 -1.18
CA ARG A 238 2.10 2.56 -0.75
C ARG A 238 3.54 2.60 -0.27
N ALA A 239 3.97 1.59 0.50
CA ALA A 239 5.36 1.45 0.91
C ALA A 239 6.29 1.36 -0.31
N ALA A 240 5.96 0.54 -1.30
CA ALA A 240 6.74 0.40 -2.52
C ALA A 240 6.83 1.71 -3.34
N LEU A 241 5.74 2.50 -3.42
CA LEU A 241 5.72 3.79 -4.13
C LEU A 241 6.74 4.78 -3.57
N ILE A 242 6.95 4.79 -2.27
CA ILE A 242 7.90 5.69 -1.60
C ILE A 242 9.27 5.05 -1.34
N GLY A 243 9.51 3.83 -1.85
CA GLY A 243 10.75 3.08 -1.60
C GLY A 243 10.95 2.70 -0.14
N ALA A 244 9.87 2.57 0.63
CA ALA A 244 9.90 2.04 1.98
C ALA A 244 9.76 0.51 1.97
N LYS A 245 10.32 -0.14 3.00
CA LYS A 245 10.10 -1.54 3.27
C LYS A 245 8.98 -1.66 4.31
N ILE A 246 8.05 -2.56 4.09
CA ILE A 246 7.02 -2.92 5.06
C ILE A 246 7.10 -4.41 5.35
N ASN A 247 6.96 -4.76 6.63
CA ASN A 247 6.86 -6.15 7.06
C ASN A 247 5.65 -6.29 7.99
N ILE A 248 4.82 -7.29 7.72
CA ILE A 248 3.59 -7.56 8.47
C ILE A 248 3.71 -8.96 9.05
N ASN A 249 3.80 -9.03 10.38
CA ASN A 249 3.84 -10.27 11.14
C ASN A 249 2.54 -10.40 11.93
N SER A 250 1.85 -11.52 11.78
CA SER A 250 0.67 -11.84 12.55
C SER A 250 0.54 -13.36 12.70
N ALA A 251 0.01 -13.79 13.84
CA ALA A 251 -0.37 -15.17 14.06
C ALA A 251 -1.69 -15.20 14.83
N ILE A 252 -2.48 -16.27 14.64
CA ILE A 252 -3.77 -16.40 15.32
C ILE A 252 -3.53 -16.49 16.83
N GLY A 253 -4.10 -15.54 17.58
CA GLY A 253 -3.98 -15.40 19.02
C GLY A 253 -2.82 -14.54 19.52
N ASP A 254 -1.92 -14.08 18.62
CA ASP A 254 -0.72 -13.31 18.98
C ASP A 254 -0.76 -11.83 18.51
N GLY A 255 -1.90 -11.37 18.02
CA GLY A 255 -2.06 -10.01 17.50
C GLY A 255 -1.34 -9.78 16.17
N THR A 256 -1.08 -8.50 15.87
CA THR A 256 -0.41 -8.10 14.63
C THR A 256 0.71 -7.09 14.91
N GLN A 257 1.81 -7.25 14.19
CA GLN A 257 2.92 -6.30 14.18
C GLN A 257 3.21 -5.86 12.74
N ILE A 258 3.15 -4.56 12.51
CA ILE A 258 3.53 -3.93 11.24
C ILE A 258 4.78 -3.08 11.50
N SER A 259 5.82 -3.29 10.71
CA SER A 259 7.02 -2.46 10.72
C SER A 259 7.26 -1.84 9.36
N ILE A 260 7.48 -0.54 9.33
CA ILE A 260 7.74 0.25 8.14
C ILE A 260 9.11 0.89 8.30
N MET A 261 9.95 0.78 7.26
CA MET A 261 11.27 1.40 7.23
C MET A 261 11.42 2.25 5.97
N LYS A 262 11.62 3.54 6.13
CA LYS A 262 11.93 4.49 5.06
C LYS A 262 13.35 5.01 5.23
N LYS A 263 14.23 4.67 4.27
CA LYS A 263 15.63 5.16 4.28
C LYS A 263 15.69 6.66 3.99
N ASN A 264 16.57 7.35 4.71
CA ASN A 264 16.93 8.73 4.39
C ASN A 264 17.87 8.73 3.17
N GLY A 265 17.49 9.44 2.11
CA GLY A 265 18.33 9.62 0.92
C GLY A 265 18.03 8.72 -0.27
N THR A 266 16.97 7.93 -0.26
CA THR A 266 16.52 7.21 -1.46
C THR A 266 15.68 8.14 -2.34
N ILE A 267 16.33 8.98 -3.13
CA ILE A 267 15.66 9.70 -4.23
C ILE A 267 15.30 8.65 -5.29
N HIS A 268 14.08 8.12 -5.28
CA HIS A 268 13.54 7.49 -6.46
C HIS A 268 13.34 8.59 -7.52
N LYS A 269 14.32 8.72 -8.41
CA LYS A 269 14.09 9.39 -9.70
C LYS A 269 13.01 8.58 -10.41
N THR A 270 11.75 8.93 -10.21
CA THR A 270 10.68 8.59 -11.13
C THR A 270 11.07 9.20 -12.47
N ARG A 271 11.55 8.35 -13.37
CA ARG A 271 11.92 8.70 -14.75
C ARG A 271 10.61 8.89 -15.55
N TRP A 272 9.93 9.98 -15.27
CA TRP A 272 8.98 10.58 -16.19
C TRP A 272 9.74 11.70 -16.91
N GLY A 273 10.58 11.28 -17.87
CA GLY A 273 11.21 12.17 -18.83
C GLY A 273 10.27 12.29 -20.01
N GLY A 274 9.82 13.51 -20.23
CA GLY A 274 9.00 13.92 -21.34
C GLY A 274 9.60 13.63 -22.73
N VAL A 275 8.81 13.61 -23.67
CA VAL A 275 8.61 14.49 -24.85
C VAL A 275 7.30 14.06 -25.48
#